data_ab941f1e87a62cba170853bf4e22528f
#
_entry.id   ab941f1e87a62cba170853bf4e22528f
#
_cell.length_a   1.000
_cell.length_b   1.000
_cell.length_c   1.000
_cell.angle_alpha   90.00
_cell.angle_beta   90.00
_cell.angle_gamma   90.00
#
_symmetry.space_group_name_H-M   'P 1'
#
loop_
_entity.id
_entity.type
_entity.pdbx_description
1 polymer ?
#
loop_
_entity_poly.entity_id
_entity_poly.type
_entity_poly.pdbx_seq_one_letter_code
_entity_poly.pdbx_strand_id
1 'polypeptide(L)'
;KEYYVNDHGNQIRKLCLSVLSNIDKTYAKDEEDLYQGAYIKEIALALKKNSVEPLDNSDKKDGDIPASAREFIVKSMINRIKNQLDSLDVDFDNWFYETSLFDEKNKYRPDRIIDELSNSGNLCNDNTNAVMLQAEEPRVLIKSDGSYTYFATDLAYHHLKMSEFDIVIDIWGADHHGYIPRMKVGLEALGHDINKLDIHLIQFANLFKDGEKISMSTRKGEYVELNELRDEIGNDAINFFYLMKSKDQHLEFDLNVAINQNKNNPVYYIQYAH
;
A
#
# COMPACT_ATOMS: atom_id res chain seq x y z
N LYS A 1 -2.00 -15.35 6.15
CA LYS A 1 -1.36 -14.20 5.45
C LYS A 1 -2.42 -13.14 5.17
N GLU A 2 -2.09 -11.86 5.41
CA GLU A 2 -2.99 -10.74 5.21
C GLU A 2 -2.34 -9.68 4.30
N TYR A 3 -3.12 -9.15 3.37
CA TYR A 3 -2.78 -8.00 2.55
C TYR A 3 -3.53 -6.77 3.07
N TYR A 4 -2.79 -5.72 3.45
CA TYR A 4 -3.39 -4.45 3.84
C TYR A 4 -3.73 -3.62 2.61
N VAL A 5 -5.02 -3.32 2.46
CA VAL A 5 -5.53 -2.50 1.35
C VAL A 5 -5.70 -1.07 1.83
N ASN A 6 -4.83 -0.19 1.35
CA ASN A 6 -4.99 1.25 1.55
C ASN A 6 -6.09 1.76 0.58
N ASP A 7 -7.34 1.69 1.01
CA ASP A 7 -8.51 2.12 0.23
C ASP A 7 -9.09 3.47 0.71
N HIS A 8 -8.31 4.21 1.51
CA HIS A 8 -8.69 5.49 2.09
C HIS A 8 -7.65 6.59 1.80
N GLY A 9 -8.05 7.85 1.98
CA GLY A 9 -7.13 8.99 1.93
C GLY A 9 -6.83 9.54 0.53
N ASN A 10 -5.82 10.42 0.47
CA ASN A 10 -5.54 11.24 -0.71
C ASN A 10 -5.02 10.44 -1.92
N GLN A 11 -4.33 9.33 -1.70
CA GLN A 11 -3.83 8.49 -2.80
C GLN A 11 -4.99 7.86 -3.58
N ILE A 12 -6.01 7.37 -2.88
CA ILE A 12 -7.21 6.82 -3.52
C ILE A 12 -8.02 7.92 -4.21
N ARG A 13 -8.11 9.10 -3.61
CA ARG A 13 -8.71 10.26 -4.26
C ARG A 13 -8.00 10.56 -5.59
N LYS A 14 -6.67 10.65 -5.60
CA LYS A 14 -5.87 10.87 -6.81
C LYS A 14 -6.04 9.75 -7.84
N LEU A 15 -6.10 8.49 -7.42
CA LEU A 15 -6.38 7.35 -8.31
C LEU A 15 -7.75 7.52 -9.01
N CYS A 16 -8.78 7.82 -8.23
CA CYS A 16 -10.12 8.03 -8.78
C CYS A 16 -10.15 9.20 -9.76
N LEU A 17 -9.54 10.33 -9.42
CA LEU A 17 -9.45 11.49 -10.32
C LEU A 17 -8.65 11.18 -11.58
N SER A 18 -7.60 10.37 -11.48
CA SER A 18 -6.81 9.91 -12.63
C SER A 18 -7.68 9.10 -13.62
N VAL A 19 -8.52 8.21 -13.10
CA VAL A 19 -9.42 7.40 -13.92
C VAL A 19 -10.53 8.28 -14.50
N LEU A 20 -11.20 9.08 -13.67
CA LEU A 20 -12.32 9.91 -14.07
C LEU A 20 -11.93 10.98 -15.09
N SER A 21 -10.71 11.54 -14.98
CA SER A 21 -10.19 12.52 -15.95
C SER A 21 -9.98 11.96 -17.36
N ASN A 22 -9.90 10.63 -17.51
CA ASN A 22 -9.91 9.97 -18.83
C ASN A 22 -11.31 9.83 -19.42
N ILE A 23 -12.37 10.07 -18.62
CA ILE A 23 -13.77 10.11 -19.08
C ILE A 23 -14.21 11.55 -19.29
N ASP A 24 -13.91 12.42 -18.31
CA ASP A 24 -14.22 13.85 -18.33
C ASP A 24 -13.07 14.65 -17.73
N LYS A 25 -12.51 15.56 -18.53
CA LYS A 25 -11.35 16.39 -18.16
C LYS A 25 -11.63 17.37 -17.00
N THR A 26 -12.86 17.64 -16.67
CA THR A 26 -13.22 18.52 -15.55
C THR A 26 -12.75 17.99 -14.21
N TYR A 27 -12.64 16.67 -14.05
CA TYR A 27 -12.11 16.02 -12.84
C TYR A 27 -10.62 16.29 -12.55
N ALA A 28 -9.88 16.77 -13.54
CA ALA A 28 -8.43 17.02 -13.42
C ALA A 28 -8.06 18.50 -13.43
N LYS A 29 -9.05 19.42 -13.44
CA LYS A 29 -8.84 20.83 -13.77
C LYS A 29 -7.85 21.55 -12.84
N ASP A 30 -7.78 21.14 -11.57
CA ASP A 30 -6.94 21.76 -10.53
C ASP A 30 -6.05 20.74 -9.82
N GLU A 31 -5.82 19.55 -10.43
CA GLU A 31 -5.06 18.47 -9.80
C GLU A 31 -3.72 18.24 -10.50
N GLU A 32 -2.67 18.33 -9.72
CA GLU A 32 -1.31 17.97 -10.13
C GLU A 32 -0.98 16.53 -9.67
N ASP A 33 0.01 15.93 -10.29
CA ASP A 33 0.52 14.60 -9.92
C ASP A 33 -0.50 13.45 -10.01
N LEU A 34 -1.37 13.45 -11.01
CA LEU A 34 -2.27 12.34 -11.29
C LEU A 34 -1.49 11.12 -11.81
N TYR A 35 -1.97 9.92 -11.47
CA TYR A 35 -1.39 8.69 -11.96
C TYR A 35 -1.50 8.55 -13.47
N GLN A 36 -0.42 8.07 -14.10
CA GLN A 36 -0.33 7.81 -15.53
C GLN A 36 -0.18 6.29 -15.75
N GLY A 37 -0.61 5.81 -16.92
CA GLY A 37 -0.40 4.42 -17.31
C GLY A 37 -1.57 3.85 -18.10
N ALA A 38 -1.33 2.69 -18.74
CA ALA A 38 -2.33 2.00 -19.54
C ALA A 38 -3.53 1.54 -18.68
N TYR A 39 -3.24 1.03 -17.48
CA TYR A 39 -4.26 0.54 -16.55
C TYR A 39 -5.29 1.59 -16.15
N ILE A 40 -4.89 2.86 -16.03
CA ILE A 40 -5.83 3.97 -15.75
C ILE A 40 -6.86 4.09 -16.86
N LYS A 41 -6.41 4.04 -18.12
CA LYS A 41 -7.28 4.11 -19.29
C LYS A 41 -8.20 2.87 -19.39
N GLU A 42 -7.65 1.69 -19.10
CA GLU A 42 -8.42 0.44 -19.06
C GLU A 42 -9.56 0.51 -18.06
N ILE A 43 -9.27 0.95 -16.82
CA ILE A 43 -10.29 1.10 -15.78
C ILE A 43 -11.33 2.16 -16.18
N ALA A 44 -10.90 3.28 -16.79
CA ALA A 44 -11.81 4.33 -17.26
C ALA A 44 -12.78 3.80 -18.34
N LEU A 45 -12.27 3.02 -19.32
CA LEU A 45 -13.09 2.38 -20.34
C LEU A 45 -14.07 1.38 -19.74
N ALA A 46 -13.60 0.56 -18.78
CA ALA A 46 -14.44 -0.41 -18.08
C ALA A 46 -15.54 0.29 -17.26
N LEU A 47 -15.20 1.36 -16.53
CA LEU A 47 -16.17 2.16 -15.78
C LEU A 47 -17.24 2.74 -16.71
N LYS A 48 -16.83 3.35 -17.83
CA LYS A 48 -17.75 3.92 -18.81
C LYS A 48 -18.71 2.88 -19.39
N LYS A 49 -18.22 1.64 -19.62
CA LYS A 49 -19.03 0.55 -20.16
C LYS A 49 -20.05 0.01 -19.14
N ASN A 50 -19.68 0.00 -17.85
CA ASN A 50 -20.50 -0.58 -16.76
C ASN A 50 -21.38 0.47 -16.05
N SER A 51 -21.20 1.76 -16.31
CA SER A 51 -22.02 2.83 -15.72
C SER A 51 -23.42 2.76 -16.31
N VAL A 52 -24.40 2.39 -15.50
CA VAL A 52 -25.83 2.38 -15.84
C VAL A 52 -26.43 3.78 -15.75
N GLU A 53 -25.82 4.66 -14.93
CA GLU A 53 -26.18 6.07 -14.82
C GLU A 53 -25.12 6.92 -15.53
N PRO A 54 -25.53 7.97 -16.26
CA PRO A 54 -24.58 8.98 -16.70
C PRO A 54 -23.83 9.48 -15.47
N LEU A 55 -22.52 9.63 -15.56
CA LEU A 55 -21.73 10.39 -14.59
C LEU A 55 -22.12 11.86 -14.77
N ASP A 56 -23.40 12.18 -14.46
CA ASP A 56 -23.99 13.49 -14.68
C ASP A 56 -23.39 14.48 -13.67
N ASN A 57 -22.75 15.51 -14.21
CA ASN A 57 -22.05 16.55 -13.46
C ASN A 57 -22.97 17.70 -13.04
N SER A 58 -24.29 17.62 -13.27
CA SER A 58 -25.20 18.76 -13.12
C SER A 58 -25.35 19.28 -11.68
N ASP A 59 -25.01 18.49 -10.65
CA ASP A 59 -25.20 18.83 -9.23
C ASP A 59 -23.94 18.74 -8.36
N LYS A 60 -22.74 18.61 -8.96
CA LYS A 60 -21.51 18.36 -8.19
C LYS A 60 -20.68 19.62 -8.01
N LYS A 61 -20.25 19.85 -6.77
CA LYS A 61 -19.11 20.73 -6.48
C LYS A 61 -17.87 20.18 -7.19
N ASP A 62 -17.06 21.07 -7.78
CA ASP A 62 -15.81 20.71 -8.44
C ASP A 62 -15.01 19.70 -7.60
N GLY A 63 -14.74 18.51 -8.17
CA GLY A 63 -13.90 17.47 -7.56
C GLY A 63 -14.60 16.38 -6.76
N ASP A 64 -15.93 16.37 -6.64
CA ASP A 64 -16.67 15.31 -5.95
C ASP A 64 -16.65 13.99 -6.74
N ILE A 65 -16.04 12.96 -6.13
CA ILE A 65 -15.95 11.63 -6.72
C ILE A 65 -17.23 10.85 -6.39
N PRO A 66 -18.00 10.35 -7.39
CA PRO A 66 -19.18 9.53 -7.13
C PRO A 66 -18.79 8.27 -6.35
N ALA A 67 -19.57 7.93 -5.31
CA ALA A 67 -19.31 6.76 -4.47
C ALA A 67 -19.24 5.46 -5.29
N SER A 68 -20.16 5.28 -6.23
CA SER A 68 -20.20 4.13 -7.14
C SER A 68 -18.95 4.05 -8.04
N ALA A 69 -18.47 5.18 -8.54
CA ALA A 69 -17.25 5.22 -9.34
C ALA A 69 -16.03 4.87 -8.50
N ARG A 70 -15.93 5.42 -7.26
CA ARG A 70 -14.85 5.09 -6.32
C ARG A 70 -14.83 3.61 -6.01
N GLU A 71 -15.96 3.02 -5.66
CA GLU A 71 -16.07 1.59 -5.37
C GLU A 71 -15.62 0.74 -6.56
N PHE A 72 -16.08 1.06 -7.77
CA PHE A 72 -15.69 0.36 -8.98
C PHE A 72 -14.18 0.45 -9.24
N ILE A 73 -13.59 1.65 -9.11
CA ILE A 73 -12.17 1.90 -9.37
C ILE A 73 -11.30 1.14 -8.36
N VAL A 74 -11.62 1.23 -7.07
CA VAL A 74 -10.89 0.53 -6.00
C VAL A 74 -10.98 -0.99 -6.21
N LYS A 75 -12.17 -1.52 -6.46
CA LYS A 75 -12.39 -2.94 -6.73
C LYS A 75 -11.62 -3.42 -7.98
N SER A 76 -11.59 -2.61 -9.04
CA SER A 76 -10.83 -2.92 -10.25
C SER A 76 -9.34 -3.00 -9.99
N MET A 77 -8.78 -2.07 -9.20
CA MET A 77 -7.37 -2.10 -8.81
C MET A 77 -7.04 -3.31 -7.94
N ILE A 78 -7.88 -3.62 -6.95
CA ILE A 78 -7.67 -4.78 -6.08
C ILE A 78 -7.70 -6.08 -6.89
N ASN A 79 -8.65 -6.23 -7.81
CA ASN A 79 -8.70 -7.40 -8.68
C ASN A 79 -7.46 -7.52 -9.56
N ARG A 80 -6.94 -6.38 -10.07
CA ARG A 80 -5.68 -6.36 -10.83
C ARG A 80 -4.50 -6.84 -9.97
N ILE A 81 -4.38 -6.33 -8.73
CA ILE A 81 -3.34 -6.75 -7.79
C ILE A 81 -3.46 -8.25 -7.48
N LYS A 82 -4.67 -8.73 -7.17
CA LYS A 82 -4.92 -10.16 -6.92
C LYS A 82 -4.44 -11.02 -8.07
N ASN A 83 -4.89 -10.72 -9.29
CA ASN A 83 -4.51 -11.48 -10.47
C ASN A 83 -3.01 -11.50 -10.72
N GLN A 84 -2.30 -10.40 -10.43
CA GLN A 84 -0.85 -10.33 -10.56
C GLN A 84 -0.14 -11.18 -9.50
N LEU A 85 -0.60 -11.16 -8.26
CA LEU A 85 -0.05 -11.96 -7.17
C LEU A 85 -0.34 -13.45 -7.37
N ASP A 86 -1.57 -13.80 -7.75
CA ASP A 86 -1.96 -15.17 -8.10
C ASP A 86 -1.06 -15.74 -9.22
N SER A 87 -0.69 -14.91 -10.19
CA SER A 87 0.20 -15.32 -11.29
C SER A 87 1.62 -15.66 -10.84
N LEU A 88 2.02 -15.26 -9.63
CA LEU A 88 3.30 -15.56 -8.99
C LEU A 88 3.17 -16.58 -7.85
N ASP A 89 2.03 -17.26 -7.75
CA ASP A 89 1.68 -18.20 -6.67
C ASP A 89 1.74 -17.54 -5.26
N VAL A 90 1.37 -16.24 -5.19
CA VAL A 90 1.31 -15.47 -3.94
C VAL A 90 -0.12 -15.26 -3.53
N ASP A 91 -0.57 -16.03 -2.53
CA ASP A 91 -1.92 -15.98 -1.99
C ASP A 91 -2.00 -15.30 -0.63
N PHE A 92 -3.12 -14.63 -0.39
CA PHE A 92 -3.49 -14.05 0.90
C PHE A 92 -4.81 -14.62 1.40
N ASP A 93 -4.83 -15.01 2.68
CA ASP A 93 -6.03 -15.56 3.33
C ASP A 93 -7.05 -14.45 3.64
N ASN A 94 -6.56 -13.24 3.89
CA ASN A 94 -7.38 -12.07 4.19
C ASN A 94 -6.91 -10.83 3.41
N TRP A 95 -7.87 -10.01 3.02
CA TRP A 95 -7.67 -8.69 2.42
C TRP A 95 -8.30 -7.66 3.33
N PHE A 96 -7.46 -7.05 4.17
CA PHE A 96 -7.91 -6.07 5.16
C PHE A 96 -8.02 -4.68 4.51
N TYR A 97 -9.20 -4.10 4.56
CA TYR A 97 -9.46 -2.76 4.01
C TYR A 97 -9.32 -1.73 5.12
N GLU A 98 -8.52 -0.68 4.91
CA GLU A 98 -8.31 0.40 5.88
C GLU A 98 -9.65 1.05 6.28
N THR A 99 -10.57 1.22 5.34
CA THR A 99 -11.91 1.77 5.61
C THR A 99 -12.68 0.97 6.65
N SER A 100 -12.40 -0.32 6.81
CA SER A 100 -13.05 -1.16 7.82
C SER A 100 -12.70 -0.75 9.26
N LEU A 101 -11.59 -0.04 9.47
CA LEU A 101 -11.25 0.53 10.78
C LEU A 101 -12.22 1.62 11.22
N PHE A 102 -12.91 2.26 10.29
CA PHE A 102 -13.86 3.34 10.57
C PHE A 102 -15.31 2.86 10.66
N ASP A 103 -15.56 1.55 10.51
CA ASP A 103 -16.89 0.98 10.69
C ASP A 103 -17.35 1.16 12.14
N GLU A 104 -18.58 1.63 12.36
CA GLU A 104 -19.14 1.89 13.70
C GLU A 104 -19.11 0.67 14.62
N LYS A 105 -19.18 -0.52 14.06
CA LYS A 105 -19.14 -1.79 14.82
C LYS A 105 -17.70 -2.24 15.14
N ASN A 106 -16.70 -1.65 14.53
CA ASN A 106 -15.32 -2.05 14.77
C ASN A 106 -14.86 -1.57 16.15
N LYS A 107 -14.51 -2.52 17.03
CA LYS A 107 -14.01 -2.22 18.38
C LYS A 107 -12.60 -1.60 18.38
N TYR A 108 -11.87 -1.72 17.28
CA TYR A 108 -10.53 -1.18 17.10
C TYR A 108 -10.50 0.12 16.26
N ARG A 109 -11.57 0.87 16.25
CA ARG A 109 -11.61 2.20 15.62
C ARG A 109 -10.57 3.13 16.24
N PRO A 110 -9.98 4.05 15.45
CA PRO A 110 -9.00 5.00 15.98
C PRO A 110 -9.50 5.82 17.18
N ASP A 111 -10.77 6.25 17.19
CA ASP A 111 -11.36 6.96 18.33
C ASP A 111 -11.37 6.12 19.61
N ARG A 112 -11.72 4.84 19.52
CA ARG A 112 -11.74 3.94 20.69
C ARG A 112 -10.35 3.65 21.23
N ILE A 113 -9.35 3.51 20.34
CA ILE A 113 -7.96 3.34 20.73
C ILE A 113 -7.45 4.58 21.48
N ILE A 114 -7.85 5.76 21.03
CA ILE A 114 -7.50 7.02 21.70
C ILE A 114 -8.17 7.11 23.06
N ASP A 115 -9.44 6.70 23.18
CA ASP A 115 -10.14 6.62 24.49
C ASP A 115 -9.42 5.67 25.44
N GLU A 116 -8.95 4.51 24.97
CA GLU A 116 -8.20 3.54 25.75
C GLU A 116 -6.87 4.11 26.25
N LEU A 117 -6.11 4.77 25.35
CA LEU A 117 -4.86 5.48 25.70
C LEU A 117 -5.12 6.64 26.67
N SER A 118 -6.23 7.34 26.55
CA SER A 118 -6.65 8.40 27.46
C SER A 118 -6.92 7.84 28.86
N ASN A 119 -7.68 6.76 28.94
CA ASN A 119 -8.04 6.11 30.21
C ASN A 119 -6.82 5.54 30.95
N SER A 120 -5.80 5.12 30.21
CA SER A 120 -4.53 4.63 30.77
C SER A 120 -3.51 5.74 31.09
N GLY A 121 -3.84 7.01 30.80
CA GLY A 121 -2.97 8.16 31.06
C GLY A 121 -1.81 8.30 30.10
N ASN A 122 -1.88 7.69 28.91
CA ASN A 122 -0.82 7.66 27.92
C ASN A 122 -0.97 8.76 26.83
N LEU A 123 -1.79 9.79 27.10
CA LEU A 123 -1.96 10.92 26.18
C LEU A 123 -1.47 12.23 26.78
N CYS A 124 -1.00 13.11 25.92
CA CYS A 124 -0.72 14.52 26.21
C CYS A 124 -1.18 15.41 25.05
N ASN A 125 -1.31 16.71 25.33
CA ASN A 125 -1.64 17.69 24.29
C ASN A 125 -0.47 18.65 24.10
N ASP A 126 -0.30 19.13 22.89
CA ASP A 126 0.62 20.23 22.61
C ASP A 126 -0.08 21.61 22.72
N ASN A 127 0.67 22.66 22.45
CA ASN A 127 0.17 24.04 22.48
C ASN A 127 -0.85 24.35 21.36
N THR A 128 -1.03 23.44 20.39
CA THR A 128 -1.96 23.57 19.24
C THR A 128 -3.24 22.76 19.45
N ASN A 129 -3.43 22.16 20.62
CA ASN A 129 -4.49 21.18 20.94
C ASN A 129 -4.44 19.88 20.12
N ALA A 130 -3.30 19.55 19.51
CA ALA A 130 -3.11 18.23 18.94
C ALA A 130 -2.99 17.20 20.07
N VAL A 131 -3.64 16.04 19.92
CA VAL A 131 -3.56 14.92 20.85
C VAL A 131 -2.41 14.02 20.48
N MET A 132 -1.52 13.77 21.44
CA MET A 132 -0.31 13.01 21.21
C MET A 132 -0.20 11.81 22.17
N LEU A 133 0.39 10.73 21.67
CA LEU A 133 0.89 9.64 22.51
C LEU A 133 2.01 10.17 23.38
N GLN A 134 1.90 9.97 24.70
CA GLN A 134 2.94 10.35 25.67
C GLN A 134 4.09 9.34 25.61
N ALA A 135 5.26 9.82 25.24
CA ALA A 135 6.49 9.05 25.12
C ALA A 135 7.69 9.99 25.33
N GLU A 136 8.90 9.45 25.35
CA GLU A 136 10.15 10.25 25.35
C GLU A 136 10.14 11.23 24.16
N GLU A 137 9.71 10.77 22.98
CA GLU A 137 9.39 11.60 21.84
C GLU A 137 7.88 11.51 21.54
N PRO A 138 7.07 12.48 21.99
CA PRO A 138 5.62 12.45 21.75
C PRO A 138 5.25 12.40 20.27
N ARG A 139 4.18 11.68 19.95
CA ARG A 139 3.73 11.47 18.56
C ARG A 139 2.27 11.85 18.39
N VAL A 140 1.98 12.70 17.42
CA VAL A 140 0.62 13.18 17.15
C VAL A 140 -0.26 12.02 16.65
N LEU A 141 -1.39 11.83 17.33
CA LEU A 141 -2.46 10.90 16.97
C LEU A 141 -3.61 11.63 16.30
N ILE A 142 -4.01 12.78 16.89
CA ILE A 142 -5.04 13.67 16.31
C ILE A 142 -4.40 15.04 16.09
N LYS A 143 -4.54 15.55 14.88
CA LYS A 143 -4.08 16.89 14.54
C LYS A 143 -4.97 17.96 15.16
N SER A 144 -4.52 19.22 15.14
CA SER A 144 -5.28 20.37 15.63
C SER A 144 -6.61 20.63 14.90
N ASP A 145 -6.77 20.09 13.68
CA ASP A 145 -8.01 20.16 12.90
C ASP A 145 -8.99 19.00 13.23
N GLY A 146 -8.63 18.13 14.18
CA GLY A 146 -9.42 16.96 14.59
C GLY A 146 -9.24 15.72 13.71
N SER A 147 -8.43 15.77 12.65
CA SER A 147 -8.18 14.63 11.79
C SER A 147 -7.15 13.68 12.40
N TYR A 148 -7.33 12.36 12.17
CA TYR A 148 -6.36 11.36 12.56
C TYR A 148 -5.10 11.46 11.71
N THR A 149 -3.96 11.13 12.33
CA THR A 149 -2.72 10.90 11.59
C THR A 149 -2.69 9.48 11.06
N TYR A 150 -1.82 9.21 10.09
CA TYR A 150 -1.54 7.83 9.66
C TYR A 150 -1.07 6.96 10.82
N PHE A 151 -0.34 7.52 11.78
CA PHE A 151 0.11 6.78 12.95
C PHE A 151 -1.07 6.30 13.83
N ALA A 152 -2.11 7.11 14.01
CA ALA A 152 -3.30 6.69 14.77
C ALA A 152 -4.03 5.54 14.09
N THR A 153 -4.17 5.58 12.77
CA THR A 153 -4.82 4.52 11.99
C THR A 153 -3.97 3.24 11.99
N ASP A 154 -2.67 3.37 11.79
CA ASP A 154 -1.74 2.24 11.83
C ASP A 154 -1.69 1.59 13.22
N LEU A 155 -1.70 2.40 14.28
CA LEU A 155 -1.72 1.90 15.65
C LEU A 155 -3.01 1.13 15.94
N ALA A 156 -4.15 1.62 15.45
CA ALA A 156 -5.44 0.94 15.56
C ALA A 156 -5.42 -0.43 14.86
N TYR A 157 -4.88 -0.50 13.65
CA TYR A 157 -4.72 -1.74 12.92
C TYR A 157 -3.78 -2.74 13.61
N HIS A 158 -2.65 -2.26 14.13
CA HIS A 158 -1.71 -3.11 14.85
C HIS A 158 -2.28 -3.59 16.19
N HIS A 159 -3.03 -2.74 16.90
CA HIS A 159 -3.75 -3.14 18.11
C HIS A 159 -4.75 -4.27 17.82
N LEU A 160 -5.48 -4.21 16.71
CA LEU A 160 -6.36 -5.29 16.25
C LEU A 160 -5.55 -6.59 16.06
N LYS A 161 -4.47 -6.56 15.28
CA LYS A 161 -3.64 -7.75 15.02
C LYS A 161 -3.08 -8.35 16.32
N MET A 162 -2.49 -7.51 17.16
CA MET A 162 -1.90 -7.94 18.43
C MET A 162 -2.92 -8.47 19.43
N SER A 163 -4.20 -8.10 19.28
CA SER A 163 -5.30 -8.62 20.11
C SER A 163 -5.85 -9.96 19.61
N GLU A 164 -5.73 -10.23 18.32
CA GLU A 164 -6.34 -11.41 17.69
C GLU A 164 -5.35 -12.56 17.41
N PHE A 165 -4.04 -12.28 17.37
CA PHE A 165 -3.02 -13.26 17.05
C PHE A 165 -1.94 -13.35 18.14
N ASP A 166 -1.43 -14.56 18.34
CA ASP A 166 -0.35 -14.83 19.30
C ASP A 166 0.99 -14.27 18.86
N ILE A 167 1.24 -14.26 17.54
CA ILE A 167 2.44 -13.71 16.91
C ILE A 167 2.01 -12.92 15.68
N VAL A 168 2.54 -11.73 15.54
CA VAL A 168 2.33 -10.85 14.39
C VAL A 168 3.66 -10.66 13.69
N ILE A 169 3.71 -10.95 12.39
CA ILE A 169 4.88 -10.72 11.54
C ILE A 169 4.51 -9.69 10.49
N ASP A 170 5.15 -8.54 10.54
CA ASP A 170 4.98 -7.47 9.56
C ASP A 170 6.14 -7.43 8.57
N ILE A 171 5.83 -7.26 7.30
CA ILE A 171 6.79 -7.11 6.22
C ILE A 171 6.69 -5.69 5.68
N TRP A 172 7.71 -4.87 5.94
CA TRP A 172 7.76 -3.46 5.57
C TRP A 172 8.92 -3.15 4.63
N GLY A 173 8.78 -2.07 3.85
CA GLY A 173 9.92 -1.51 3.12
C GLY A 173 10.97 -0.95 4.09
N ALA A 174 12.24 -1.01 3.71
CA ALA A 174 13.36 -0.56 4.54
C ALA A 174 13.32 0.94 4.89
N ASP A 175 12.62 1.74 4.10
CA ASP A 175 12.35 3.16 4.35
C ASP A 175 11.50 3.39 5.62
N HIS A 176 10.78 2.38 6.09
CA HIS A 176 9.97 2.43 7.31
C HIS A 176 10.75 2.10 8.59
N HIS A 177 12.08 1.89 8.55
CA HIS A 177 12.85 1.50 9.73
C HIS A 177 12.68 2.47 10.91
N GLY A 178 12.61 3.78 10.66
CA GLY A 178 12.38 4.81 11.68
C GLY A 178 10.97 4.83 12.27
N TYR A 179 10.05 4.06 11.68
CA TYR A 179 8.67 3.95 12.15
C TYR A 179 8.49 2.88 13.24
N ILE A 180 9.39 1.89 13.28
CA ILE A 180 9.32 0.75 14.21
C ILE A 180 9.29 1.18 15.68
N PRO A 181 10.20 2.06 16.17
CA PRO A 181 10.20 2.43 17.58
C PRO A 181 8.89 3.07 18.04
N ARG A 182 8.30 3.96 17.21
CA ARG A 182 7.04 4.62 17.54
C ARG A 182 5.85 3.65 17.58
N MET A 183 5.83 2.66 16.69
CA MET A 183 4.80 1.62 16.69
C MET A 183 4.88 0.76 17.96
N LYS A 184 6.09 0.33 18.33
CA LYS A 184 6.31 -0.45 19.55
C LYS A 184 5.88 0.30 20.80
N VAL A 185 6.26 1.57 20.95
CA VAL A 185 5.83 2.41 22.08
C VAL A 185 4.31 2.56 22.14
N GLY A 186 3.65 2.75 21.00
CA GLY A 186 2.19 2.84 20.96
C GLY A 186 1.50 1.54 21.39
N LEU A 187 2.01 0.40 20.97
CA LEU A 187 1.48 -0.91 21.33
C LEU A 187 1.74 -1.27 22.80
N GLU A 188 2.91 -0.91 23.35
CA GLU A 188 3.19 -1.04 24.78
C GLU A 188 2.25 -0.19 25.62
N ALA A 189 1.95 1.04 25.19
CA ALA A 189 0.98 1.92 25.86
C ALA A 189 -0.44 1.36 25.86
N LEU A 190 -0.78 0.51 24.87
CA LEU A 190 -2.03 -0.26 24.77
C LEU A 190 -1.94 -1.63 25.49
N GLY A 191 -0.87 -1.89 26.24
CA GLY A 191 -0.72 -3.09 27.06
C GLY A 191 -0.27 -4.35 26.30
N HIS A 192 0.20 -4.24 25.07
CA HIS A 192 0.70 -5.39 24.32
C HIS A 192 2.14 -5.76 24.66
N ASP A 193 2.41 -7.07 24.63
CA ASP A 193 3.77 -7.60 24.65
C ASP A 193 4.40 -7.49 23.26
N ILE A 194 5.29 -6.51 23.09
CA ILE A 194 5.96 -6.22 21.82
C ILE A 194 6.90 -7.32 21.34
N ASN A 195 7.25 -8.31 22.19
CA ASN A 195 8.01 -9.49 21.74
C ASN A 195 7.20 -10.39 20.82
N LYS A 196 5.88 -10.22 20.79
CA LYS A 196 4.98 -10.92 19.84
C LYS A 196 4.91 -10.27 18.47
N LEU A 197 5.51 -9.08 18.29
CA LEU A 197 5.59 -8.36 17.02
C LEU A 197 6.99 -8.48 16.43
N ASP A 198 7.11 -9.19 15.31
CA ASP A 198 8.33 -9.28 14.52
C ASP A 198 8.18 -8.47 13.23
N ILE A 199 9.08 -7.51 12.99
CA ILE A 199 9.03 -6.63 11.83
C ILE A 199 10.22 -6.93 10.93
N HIS A 200 9.93 -7.43 9.74
CA HIS A 200 10.93 -7.68 8.70
C HIS A 200 11.01 -6.51 7.72
N LEU A 201 12.16 -5.87 7.68
CA LEU A 201 12.45 -4.82 6.70
C LEU A 201 13.02 -5.44 5.43
N ILE A 202 12.40 -5.13 4.29
CA ILE A 202 12.81 -5.62 2.98
C ILE A 202 13.44 -4.48 2.19
N GLN A 203 14.65 -4.69 1.69
CA GLN A 203 15.37 -3.71 0.87
C GLN A 203 14.77 -3.60 -0.54
N PHE A 204 14.97 -2.44 -1.16
CA PHE A 204 14.48 -2.17 -2.50
C PHE A 204 15.16 -3.04 -3.56
N ALA A 205 14.36 -3.51 -4.52
CA ALA A 205 14.86 -4.06 -5.76
C ALA A 205 15.09 -2.91 -6.77
N ASN A 206 16.28 -2.87 -7.37
CA ASN A 206 16.61 -1.97 -8.45
C ASN A 206 16.66 -2.78 -9.76
N LEU A 207 15.88 -2.38 -10.74
CA LEU A 207 15.90 -3.01 -12.06
C LEU A 207 16.95 -2.36 -12.94
N PHE A 208 17.70 -3.18 -13.66
CA PHE A 208 18.71 -2.75 -14.64
C PHE A 208 18.40 -3.37 -16.01
N LYS A 209 18.61 -2.59 -17.06
CA LYS A 209 18.55 -3.04 -18.46
C LYS A 209 19.65 -2.34 -19.24
N ASP A 210 20.41 -3.09 -20.02
CA ASP A 210 21.54 -2.59 -20.81
C ASP A 210 22.61 -1.85 -19.97
N GLY A 211 22.80 -2.27 -18.71
CA GLY A 211 23.72 -1.68 -17.76
C GLY A 211 23.23 -0.38 -17.09
N GLU A 212 22.04 0.08 -17.43
CA GLU A 212 21.46 1.29 -16.86
C GLU A 212 20.32 0.95 -15.89
N LYS A 213 20.22 1.72 -14.80
CA LYS A 213 19.11 1.59 -13.84
C LYS A 213 17.82 2.12 -14.46
N ILE A 214 16.77 1.30 -14.48
CA ILE A 214 15.44 1.72 -14.91
C ILE A 214 14.86 2.70 -13.89
N SER A 215 14.45 3.89 -14.37
CA SER A 215 13.72 4.85 -13.53
C SER A 215 12.32 4.31 -13.22
N MET A 216 11.90 4.46 -11.95
CA MET A 216 10.58 4.00 -11.49
C MET A 216 9.81 5.19 -10.93
N SER A 217 8.96 5.80 -11.77
CA SER A 217 8.15 6.96 -11.39
C SER A 217 6.71 6.81 -11.87
N THR A 218 5.81 6.47 -10.96
CA THR A 218 4.38 6.33 -11.26
C THR A 218 3.72 7.65 -11.72
N ARG A 219 4.25 8.80 -11.24
CA ARG A 219 3.75 10.13 -11.62
C ARG A 219 4.14 10.52 -13.05
N LYS A 220 5.32 10.07 -13.50
CA LYS A 220 5.79 10.31 -14.89
C LYS A 220 5.31 9.22 -15.83
N GLY A 221 4.71 8.13 -15.35
CA GLY A 221 4.38 6.96 -16.14
C GLY A 221 5.62 6.15 -16.57
N GLU A 222 6.75 6.38 -15.91
CA GLU A 222 8.01 5.68 -16.15
C GLU A 222 8.19 4.60 -15.09
N TYR A 223 7.66 3.42 -15.33
CA TYR A 223 7.82 2.25 -14.45
C TYR A 223 7.60 0.97 -15.26
N VAL A 224 8.14 -0.12 -14.76
CA VAL A 224 7.90 -1.46 -15.29
C VAL A 224 6.81 -2.11 -14.45
N GLU A 225 5.71 -2.51 -15.06
CA GLU A 225 4.68 -3.28 -14.38
C GLU A 225 5.15 -4.72 -14.14
N LEU A 226 4.66 -5.33 -13.06
CA LEU A 226 4.98 -6.74 -12.75
C LEU A 226 4.59 -7.70 -13.90
N ASN A 227 3.49 -7.42 -14.58
CA ASN A 227 3.10 -8.20 -15.75
C ASN A 227 4.10 -8.10 -16.89
N GLU A 228 4.60 -6.89 -17.18
CA GLU A 228 5.61 -6.68 -18.24
C GLU A 228 6.89 -7.44 -17.91
N LEU A 229 7.32 -7.35 -16.65
CA LEU A 229 8.48 -8.09 -16.16
C LEU A 229 8.26 -9.61 -16.32
N ARG A 230 7.11 -10.12 -15.89
CA ARG A 230 6.75 -11.53 -16.01
C ARG A 230 6.72 -12.01 -17.46
N ASP A 231 6.13 -11.22 -18.35
CA ASP A 231 6.01 -11.58 -19.75
C ASP A 231 7.38 -11.57 -20.46
N GLU A 232 8.35 -10.76 -19.98
CA GLU A 232 9.71 -10.69 -20.51
C GLU A 232 10.59 -11.84 -20.00
N ILE A 233 10.53 -12.22 -18.72
CA ILE A 233 11.48 -13.16 -18.11
C ILE A 233 10.87 -14.44 -17.51
N GLY A 234 9.55 -14.49 -17.34
CA GLY A 234 8.82 -15.62 -16.74
C GLY A 234 8.81 -15.64 -15.21
N ASN A 235 7.84 -16.39 -14.65
CA ASN A 235 7.63 -16.50 -13.19
C ASN A 235 8.84 -17.12 -12.47
N ASP A 236 9.43 -18.17 -13.03
CA ASP A 236 10.58 -18.87 -12.40
C ASP A 236 11.75 -17.92 -12.17
N ALA A 237 12.03 -17.06 -13.17
CA ALA A 237 13.12 -16.09 -13.06
C ALA A 237 12.79 -15.03 -12.00
N ILE A 238 11.57 -14.48 -12.00
CA ILE A 238 11.14 -13.53 -10.97
C ILE A 238 11.33 -14.12 -9.59
N ASN A 239 10.70 -15.26 -9.31
CA ASN A 239 10.73 -15.91 -8.01
C ASN A 239 12.17 -16.25 -7.58
N PHE A 240 12.98 -16.80 -8.49
CA PHE A 240 14.37 -17.14 -8.19
C PHE A 240 15.20 -15.92 -7.81
N PHE A 241 15.17 -14.87 -8.63
CA PHE A 241 15.99 -13.68 -8.38
C PHE A 241 15.56 -12.94 -7.11
N TYR A 242 14.26 -12.84 -6.81
CA TYR A 242 13.77 -12.24 -5.57
C TYR A 242 14.15 -13.07 -4.33
N LEU A 243 14.13 -14.39 -4.41
CA LEU A 243 14.48 -15.29 -3.30
C LEU A 243 15.99 -15.50 -3.13
N MET A 244 16.79 -15.18 -4.13
CA MET A 244 18.26 -15.39 -4.11
C MET A 244 18.97 -14.48 -3.11
N LYS A 245 18.39 -13.33 -2.78
CA LYS A 245 18.94 -12.36 -1.84
C LYS A 245 18.23 -12.42 -0.50
N SER A 246 18.98 -12.17 0.58
CA SER A 246 18.36 -11.98 1.89
C SER A 246 17.60 -10.66 1.94
N LYS A 247 16.62 -10.56 2.84
CA LYS A 247 15.75 -9.39 3.01
C LYS A 247 16.51 -8.07 3.22
N ASP A 248 17.70 -8.13 3.81
CA ASP A 248 18.53 -6.97 4.18
C ASP A 248 19.48 -6.53 3.06
N GLN A 249 19.54 -7.28 1.96
CA GLN A 249 20.40 -6.98 0.82
C GLN A 249 19.63 -6.29 -0.29
N HIS A 250 20.21 -5.25 -0.89
CA HIS A 250 19.68 -4.69 -2.11
C HIS A 250 19.72 -5.71 -3.24
N LEU A 251 18.60 -5.87 -3.91
CA LEU A 251 18.52 -6.66 -5.13
C LEU A 251 18.81 -5.75 -6.31
N GLU A 252 19.93 -5.99 -6.99
CA GLU A 252 20.20 -5.48 -8.34
C GLU A 252 19.73 -6.52 -9.33
N PHE A 253 18.60 -6.27 -9.97
CA PHE A 253 17.95 -7.20 -10.87
C PHE A 253 18.24 -6.80 -12.31
N ASP A 254 19.20 -7.48 -12.94
CA ASP A 254 19.57 -7.27 -14.31
C ASP A 254 18.69 -8.11 -15.24
N LEU A 255 17.84 -7.43 -16.02
CA LEU A 255 16.92 -8.07 -16.96
C LEU A 255 17.66 -8.81 -18.06
N ASN A 256 18.78 -8.30 -18.53
CA ASN A 256 19.57 -8.94 -19.59
C ASN A 256 20.13 -10.29 -19.10
N VAL A 257 20.56 -10.36 -17.84
CA VAL A 257 21.00 -11.62 -17.24
C VAL A 257 19.85 -12.60 -17.13
N ALA A 258 18.67 -12.14 -16.72
CA ALA A 258 17.49 -12.98 -16.55
C ALA A 258 16.93 -13.55 -17.86
N ILE A 259 17.07 -12.82 -18.97
CA ILE A 259 16.61 -13.25 -20.30
C ILE A 259 17.61 -14.20 -20.98
N ASN A 260 18.91 -14.06 -20.71
CA ASN A 260 19.94 -14.81 -21.41
C ASN A 260 19.88 -16.31 -21.13
N GLN A 261 19.93 -17.12 -22.20
CA GLN A 261 19.98 -18.58 -22.14
C GLN A 261 21.43 -19.08 -22.12
N ASN A 262 22.18 -18.70 -21.09
CA ASN A 262 23.58 -19.10 -20.94
C ASN A 262 23.96 -19.33 -19.47
N LYS A 263 25.20 -19.75 -19.21
CA LYS A 263 25.71 -20.07 -17.87
C LYS A 263 25.69 -18.92 -16.86
N ASN A 264 25.53 -17.69 -17.31
CA ASN A 264 25.46 -16.53 -16.43
C ASN A 264 24.03 -16.32 -15.86
N ASN A 265 23.01 -16.95 -16.47
CA ASN A 265 21.66 -16.98 -15.95
C ASN A 265 21.48 -18.23 -15.06
N PRO A 266 21.42 -18.07 -13.72
CA PRO A 266 21.32 -19.21 -12.82
C PRO A 266 20.00 -20.00 -13.00
N VAL A 267 18.92 -19.32 -13.39
CA VAL A 267 17.62 -19.97 -13.63
C VAL A 267 17.72 -20.90 -14.84
N TYR A 268 18.26 -20.40 -15.96
CA TYR A 268 18.47 -21.20 -17.17
C TYR A 268 19.37 -22.40 -16.88
N TYR A 269 20.44 -22.20 -16.09
CA TYR A 269 21.36 -23.26 -15.73
C TYR A 269 20.69 -24.37 -14.93
N ILE A 270 19.82 -24.00 -13.97
CA ILE A 270 19.05 -24.96 -13.17
C ILE A 270 18.04 -25.71 -14.06
N GLN A 271 17.28 -24.98 -14.88
CA GLN A 271 16.30 -25.58 -15.81
C GLN A 271 16.95 -26.50 -16.84
N TYR A 272 18.17 -26.16 -17.32
CA TYR A 272 18.92 -27.02 -18.23
C TYR A 272 19.41 -28.32 -17.55
N ALA A 273 19.71 -28.26 -16.25
CA ALA A 273 20.21 -29.42 -15.51
C ALA A 273 19.07 -30.39 -15.07
N HIS A 274 17.83 -29.90 -15.02
CA HIS A 274 16.64 -30.67 -14.66
C HIS A 274 16.08 -31.40 -15.87
#